data_b1e79f4f73d41a07bf622adb97f15686
#
_entry.id   b1e79f4f73d41a07bf622adb97f15686
#
_cell.length_a   1.000
_cell.length_b   1.000
_cell.length_c   1.000
_cell.angle_alpha   90.00
_cell.angle_beta   90.00
_cell.angle_gamma   90.00
#
_symmetry.space_group_name_H-M   'P 1'
#
loop_
_entity.id
_entity.type
_entity.pdbx_description
1 polymer ?
#
loop_
_entity_poly.entity_id
_entity_poly.type
_entity_poly.pdbx_seq_one_letter_code
_entity_poly.pdbx_strand_id
1 'polypeptide(L)'
;MQRALRLMEAVASHSSGAPAKQLAREARLPLATTYHLLRTLAHEGYATRLPDGFWVLGERVESLHGRSRTQQLLARLRPALVALRDELGAAAYFGMHVDDEIRLIDIADGPRAPRVDLWVGFEDAAHATAMGKCVLSQFDDERRRDYLSRHPLVDLTPHTITEPGRLMRSLSSSTGLLLDREEYALGTGCAAVPVTDATGSVRGALAVSCRPGKLPKIERAASQMRATAERIQRTLTLHS
;
A
#
# COMPACT_ATOMS: atom_id res chain seq x y z
N MET A 1 19.56 26.60 -5.76
CA MET A 1 18.41 25.69 -5.86
C MET A 1 17.74 25.73 -7.23
N GLN A 2 17.10 26.81 -7.64
CA GLN A 2 16.35 26.93 -8.90
C GLN A 2 17.15 26.48 -10.15
N ARG A 3 18.44 26.81 -10.24
CA ARG A 3 19.31 26.41 -11.35
C ARG A 3 19.50 24.89 -11.45
N ALA A 4 19.61 24.21 -10.29
CA ALA A 4 19.74 22.75 -10.25
C ALA A 4 18.45 22.06 -10.68
N LEU A 5 17.28 22.55 -10.28
CA LEU A 5 15.99 22.03 -10.69
C LEU A 5 15.78 22.15 -12.20
N ARG A 6 16.04 23.33 -12.80
CA ARG A 6 15.99 23.50 -14.26
C ARG A 6 16.93 22.58 -15.02
N LEU A 7 18.12 22.31 -14.44
CA LEU A 7 19.07 21.38 -15.05
C LEU A 7 18.55 19.94 -14.99
N MET A 8 17.93 19.52 -13.88
CA MET A 8 17.26 18.21 -13.79
C MET A 8 16.12 18.07 -14.80
N GLU A 9 15.30 19.12 -14.97
CA GLU A 9 14.23 19.14 -15.98
C GLU A 9 14.80 18.99 -17.40
N ALA A 10 15.93 19.68 -17.70
CA ALA A 10 16.64 19.53 -18.97
C ALA A 10 17.18 18.10 -19.17
N VAL A 11 17.74 17.45 -18.13
CA VAL A 11 18.15 16.05 -18.20
C VAL A 11 16.97 15.16 -18.48
N ALA A 12 15.84 15.38 -17.78
CA ALA A 12 14.62 14.57 -17.90
C ALA A 12 13.97 14.63 -19.29
N SER A 13 14.19 15.74 -20.05
CA SER A 13 13.64 15.90 -21.41
C SER A 13 14.29 15.01 -22.48
N HIS A 14 15.37 14.31 -22.13
CA HIS A 14 16.13 13.45 -23.04
C HIS A 14 16.11 11.99 -22.59
N SER A 15 15.30 11.18 -23.25
CA SER A 15 15.14 9.74 -22.91
C SER A 15 16.44 8.93 -22.97
N SER A 16 17.36 9.28 -23.86
CA SER A 16 18.68 8.63 -24.03
C SER A 16 19.82 9.40 -23.36
N GLY A 17 19.48 10.46 -22.58
CA GLY A 17 20.47 11.36 -22.01
C GLY A 17 20.96 12.43 -22.99
N ALA A 18 21.73 13.40 -22.48
CA ALA A 18 22.31 14.47 -23.27
C ALA A 18 23.69 14.91 -22.75
N PRO A 19 24.57 15.45 -23.62
CA PRO A 19 25.88 15.95 -23.21
C PRO A 19 25.72 17.28 -22.44
N ALA A 20 26.60 17.53 -21.47
CA ALA A 20 26.55 18.71 -20.60
C ALA A 20 26.47 20.05 -21.38
N LYS A 21 27.05 20.14 -22.56
CA LYS A 21 27.01 21.35 -23.42
C LYS A 21 25.58 21.63 -23.93
N GLN A 22 24.82 20.60 -24.25
CA GLN A 22 23.41 20.72 -24.66
C GLN A 22 22.54 21.14 -23.47
N LEU A 23 22.68 20.43 -22.35
CA LEU A 23 21.97 20.73 -21.10
C LEU A 23 22.23 22.18 -20.61
N ALA A 24 23.47 22.67 -20.75
CA ALA A 24 23.84 24.04 -20.41
C ALA A 24 23.03 25.06 -21.21
N ARG A 25 22.86 24.84 -22.52
CA ARG A 25 22.07 25.73 -23.40
C ARG A 25 20.58 25.70 -23.03
N GLU A 26 20.01 24.54 -22.82
CA GLU A 26 18.60 24.36 -22.49
C GLU A 26 18.25 24.94 -21.12
N ALA A 27 19.08 24.67 -20.11
CA ALA A 27 18.92 25.23 -18.77
C ALA A 27 19.31 26.73 -18.67
N ARG A 28 19.85 27.30 -19.76
CA ARG A 28 20.38 28.66 -19.82
C ARG A 28 21.42 28.94 -18.74
N LEU A 29 22.41 28.06 -18.63
CA LEU A 29 23.48 28.12 -17.63
C LEU A 29 24.85 28.16 -18.30
N PRO A 30 25.84 28.87 -17.69
CA PRO A 30 27.24 28.73 -18.10
C PRO A 30 27.71 27.29 -17.98
N LEU A 31 28.52 26.82 -18.94
CA LEU A 31 28.98 25.46 -18.99
C LEU A 31 29.70 24.98 -17.71
N ALA A 32 30.54 25.84 -17.13
CA ALA A 32 31.24 25.56 -15.87
C ALA A 32 30.27 25.35 -14.71
N THR A 33 29.23 26.19 -14.62
CA THR A 33 28.15 26.02 -13.61
C THR A 33 27.39 24.71 -13.83
N THR A 34 27.11 24.36 -15.09
CA THR A 34 26.42 23.11 -15.43
C THR A 34 27.22 21.89 -14.98
N TYR A 35 28.52 21.84 -15.26
CA TYR A 35 29.37 20.74 -14.77
C TYR A 35 29.44 20.66 -13.25
N HIS A 36 29.47 21.79 -12.56
CA HIS A 36 29.46 21.80 -11.10
C HIS A 36 28.15 21.24 -10.56
N LEU A 37 27.02 21.68 -11.07
CA LEU A 37 25.70 21.19 -10.66
C LEU A 37 25.49 19.70 -11.02
N LEU A 38 25.89 19.26 -12.23
CA LEU A 38 25.79 17.87 -12.63
C LEU A 38 26.61 16.94 -11.71
N ARG A 39 27.81 17.36 -11.29
CA ARG A 39 28.62 16.59 -10.32
C ARG A 39 27.95 16.52 -8.96
N THR A 40 27.38 17.60 -8.47
CA THR A 40 26.64 17.61 -7.22
C THR A 40 25.40 16.71 -7.31
N LEU A 41 24.62 16.81 -8.39
CA LEU A 41 23.47 15.96 -8.63
C LEU A 41 23.84 14.48 -8.74
N ALA A 42 24.98 14.19 -9.34
CA ALA A 42 25.48 12.79 -9.43
C ALA A 42 25.94 12.28 -8.06
N HIS A 43 26.63 13.08 -7.28
CA HIS A 43 27.04 12.73 -5.93
C HIS A 43 25.83 12.41 -5.04
N GLU A 44 24.75 13.14 -5.20
CA GLU A 44 23.50 12.95 -4.48
C GLU A 44 22.58 11.91 -5.14
N GLY A 45 22.99 11.25 -6.23
CA GLY A 45 22.21 10.20 -6.91
C GLY A 45 21.03 10.70 -7.76
N TYR A 46 20.92 12.01 -8.02
CA TYR A 46 19.86 12.59 -8.86
C TYR A 46 20.20 12.63 -10.35
N ALA A 47 21.46 12.46 -10.71
CA ALA A 47 21.91 12.34 -12.09
C ALA A 47 22.96 11.22 -12.19
N THR A 48 23.09 10.62 -13.37
CA THR A 48 24.11 9.61 -13.66
C THR A 48 24.82 9.99 -14.96
N ARG A 49 26.16 9.88 -14.97
CA ARG A 49 26.95 10.05 -16.17
C ARG A 49 27.19 8.70 -16.82
N LEU A 50 26.76 8.55 -18.07
CA LEU A 50 26.98 7.35 -18.87
C LEU A 50 28.43 7.28 -19.40
N PRO A 51 28.88 6.10 -19.83
CA PRO A 51 30.27 5.89 -20.39
C PRO A 51 30.54 6.77 -21.60
N ASP A 52 29.56 7.10 -22.43
CA ASP A 52 29.65 7.98 -23.58
C ASP A 52 29.74 9.48 -23.22
N GLY A 53 29.64 9.80 -21.92
CA GLY A 53 29.67 11.15 -21.38
C GLY A 53 28.33 11.86 -21.33
N PHE A 54 27.24 11.20 -21.71
CA PHE A 54 25.88 11.74 -21.57
C PHE A 54 25.41 11.67 -20.12
N TRP A 55 24.43 12.51 -19.80
CA TRP A 55 23.84 12.61 -18.47
C TRP A 55 22.37 12.17 -18.54
N VAL A 56 21.97 11.30 -17.65
CA VAL A 56 20.61 10.81 -17.46
C VAL A 56 20.16 11.10 -16.02
N LEU A 57 18.87 10.96 -15.74
CA LEU A 57 18.37 10.98 -14.35
C LEU A 57 18.93 9.80 -13.56
N GLY A 58 19.26 10.04 -12.30
CA GLY A 58 19.74 9.03 -11.37
C GLY A 58 18.59 8.32 -10.65
N GLU A 59 18.89 7.16 -10.06
CA GLU A 59 17.92 6.26 -9.36
C GLU A 59 17.13 6.97 -8.25
N ARG A 60 17.69 8.00 -7.63
CA ARG A 60 17.03 8.75 -6.58
C ARG A 60 15.76 9.47 -7.06
N VAL A 61 15.74 9.87 -8.34
CA VAL A 61 14.56 10.50 -8.96
C VAL A 61 13.42 9.49 -9.09
N GLU A 62 13.73 8.27 -9.50
CA GLU A 62 12.75 7.19 -9.58
C GLU A 62 12.18 6.83 -8.20
N SER A 63 13.03 6.72 -7.19
CA SER A 63 12.61 6.52 -5.80
C SER A 63 11.68 7.63 -5.29
N LEU A 64 11.98 8.90 -5.60
CA LEU A 64 11.11 10.03 -5.24
C LEU A 64 9.78 9.98 -5.98
N HIS A 65 9.79 9.62 -7.26
CA HIS A 65 8.57 9.48 -8.07
C HIS A 65 7.64 8.41 -7.48
N GLY A 66 8.18 7.23 -7.15
CA GLY A 66 7.40 6.17 -6.50
C GLY A 66 6.78 6.63 -5.17
N ARG A 67 7.55 7.30 -4.32
CA ARG A 67 7.04 7.86 -3.05
C ARG A 67 5.98 8.94 -3.28
N SER A 68 6.16 9.81 -4.27
CA SER A 68 5.18 10.84 -4.61
C SER A 68 3.84 10.23 -5.07
N ARG A 69 3.88 9.20 -5.91
CA ARG A 69 2.67 8.46 -6.33
C ARG A 69 1.95 7.86 -5.12
N THR A 70 2.68 7.21 -4.22
CA THR A 70 2.11 6.64 -2.99
C THR A 70 1.46 7.73 -2.12
N GLN A 71 2.13 8.86 -1.91
CA GLN A 71 1.58 9.98 -1.14
C GLN A 71 0.31 10.56 -1.77
N GLN A 72 0.28 10.72 -3.09
CA GLN A 72 -0.91 11.19 -3.82
C GLN A 72 -2.06 10.20 -3.70
N LEU A 73 -1.78 8.91 -3.80
CA LEU A 73 -2.77 7.85 -3.60
C LEU A 73 -3.35 7.94 -2.18
N LEU A 74 -2.50 8.00 -1.16
CA LEU A 74 -2.93 8.12 0.24
C LEU A 74 -3.79 9.36 0.47
N ALA A 75 -3.40 10.52 -0.07
CA ALA A 75 -4.17 11.75 0.07
C ALA A 75 -5.60 11.62 -0.51
N ARG A 76 -5.79 10.80 -1.55
CA ARG A 76 -7.10 10.54 -2.17
C ARG A 76 -7.91 9.46 -1.46
N LEU A 77 -7.27 8.45 -0.87
CA LEU A 77 -7.93 7.35 -0.17
C LEU A 77 -8.37 7.75 1.24
N ARG A 78 -7.56 8.56 1.92
CA ARG A 78 -7.76 8.94 3.32
C ARG A 78 -9.14 9.53 3.61
N PRO A 79 -9.77 10.40 2.78
CA PRO A 79 -11.14 10.89 3.03
C PRO A 79 -12.18 9.75 3.09
N ALA A 80 -12.02 8.70 2.27
CA ALA A 80 -12.93 7.56 2.29
C ALA A 80 -12.77 6.72 3.56
N LEU A 81 -11.53 6.52 4.04
CA LEU A 81 -11.26 5.83 5.30
C LEU A 81 -11.78 6.63 6.50
N VAL A 82 -11.56 7.95 6.52
CA VAL A 82 -12.05 8.84 7.58
C VAL A 82 -13.58 8.81 7.64
N ALA A 83 -14.27 8.89 6.51
CA ALA A 83 -15.71 8.82 6.44
C ALA A 83 -16.23 7.47 6.98
N LEU A 84 -15.63 6.34 6.58
CA LEU A 84 -16.00 5.02 7.06
C LEU A 84 -15.78 4.87 8.57
N ARG A 85 -14.63 5.36 9.09
CA ARG A 85 -14.34 5.39 10.53
C ARG A 85 -15.44 6.13 11.31
N ASP A 86 -15.82 7.32 10.83
CA ASP A 86 -16.79 8.17 11.53
C ASP A 86 -18.20 7.57 11.47
N GLU A 87 -18.58 6.98 10.34
CA GLU A 87 -19.87 6.34 10.14
C GLU A 87 -20.05 5.08 11.01
N LEU A 88 -19.00 4.25 11.11
CA LEU A 88 -19.06 3.00 11.86
C LEU A 88 -18.63 3.15 13.34
N GLY A 89 -17.95 4.26 13.69
CA GLY A 89 -17.32 4.44 15.00
C GLY A 89 -16.26 3.36 15.29
N ALA A 90 -15.51 2.98 14.26
CA ALA A 90 -14.51 1.92 14.24
C ALA A 90 -13.29 2.39 13.45
N ALA A 91 -12.06 2.05 13.88
CA ALA A 91 -10.87 2.39 13.10
C ALA A 91 -10.92 1.68 11.75
N ALA A 92 -10.57 2.40 10.68
CA ALA A 92 -10.59 1.90 9.30
C ALA A 92 -9.17 1.76 8.78
N TYR A 93 -8.90 0.67 8.06
CA TYR A 93 -7.58 0.30 7.55
C TYR A 93 -7.68 0.00 6.07
N PHE A 94 -6.66 0.39 5.33
CA PHE A 94 -6.49 -0.04 3.96
C PHE A 94 -5.14 -0.74 3.79
N GLY A 95 -5.17 -1.97 3.33
CA GLY A 95 -3.98 -2.75 2.97
C GLY A 95 -3.98 -3.09 1.49
N MET A 96 -2.79 -3.19 0.91
CA MET A 96 -2.58 -3.62 -0.46
C MET A 96 -1.77 -4.91 -0.51
N HIS A 97 -2.02 -5.70 -1.54
CA HIS A 97 -1.17 -6.81 -1.94
C HIS A 97 -0.15 -6.29 -2.95
N VAL A 98 1.12 -6.24 -2.56
CA VAL A 98 2.23 -5.70 -3.35
C VAL A 98 3.44 -6.61 -3.18
N ASP A 99 4.08 -7.01 -4.28
CA ASP A 99 5.28 -7.87 -4.27
C ASP A 99 5.07 -9.17 -3.47
N ASP A 100 3.90 -9.81 -3.65
CA ASP A 100 3.46 -11.02 -2.94
C ASP A 100 3.36 -10.89 -1.41
N GLU A 101 3.31 -9.64 -0.91
CA GLU A 101 3.11 -9.33 0.51
C GLU A 101 1.86 -8.48 0.75
N ILE A 102 1.24 -8.65 1.92
CA ILE A 102 0.08 -7.86 2.35
C ILE A 102 0.57 -6.73 3.24
N ARG A 103 0.62 -5.52 2.68
CA ARG A 103 1.13 -4.33 3.37
C ARG A 103 0.02 -3.41 3.83
N LEU A 104 0.09 -2.97 5.07
CA LEU A 104 -0.78 -1.92 5.58
C LEU A 104 -0.35 -0.58 4.99
N ILE A 105 -1.29 0.12 4.33
CA ILE A 105 -1.03 1.34 3.56
C ILE A 105 -1.46 2.59 4.32
N ASP A 106 -2.68 2.57 4.92
CA ASP A 106 -3.18 3.70 5.70
C ASP A 106 -4.14 3.25 6.80
N ILE A 107 -4.21 4.05 7.88
CA ILE A 107 -5.12 3.86 9.00
C ILE A 107 -5.83 5.19 9.29
N ALA A 108 -7.15 5.16 9.34
CA ALA A 108 -7.95 6.24 9.88
C ALA A 108 -8.47 5.82 11.26
N ASP A 109 -7.87 6.36 12.30
CA ASP A 109 -8.19 6.12 13.70
C ASP A 109 -8.52 7.45 14.45
N GLY A 110 -8.83 7.35 15.72
CA GLY A 110 -9.06 8.51 16.58
C GLY A 110 -9.53 8.11 17.98
N PRO A 111 -9.75 9.09 18.89
CA PRO A 111 -10.06 8.80 20.29
C PRO A 111 -11.32 7.95 20.50
N ARG A 112 -12.31 8.06 19.60
CA ARG A 112 -13.56 7.27 19.65
C ARG A 112 -13.50 5.97 18.84
N ALA A 113 -12.49 5.82 18.02
CA ALA A 113 -12.22 4.67 17.16
C ALA A 113 -10.71 4.35 17.19
N PRO A 114 -10.17 3.88 18.32
CA PRO A 114 -8.74 3.60 18.45
C PRO A 114 -8.35 2.44 17.54
N ARG A 115 -7.15 2.51 16.97
CA ARG A 115 -6.57 1.40 16.22
C ARG A 115 -6.20 0.26 17.14
N VAL A 116 -6.08 -0.93 16.54
CA VAL A 116 -5.46 -2.11 17.17
C VAL A 116 -3.97 -1.82 17.40
N ASP A 117 -3.42 -2.30 18.50
CA ASP A 117 -1.98 -2.31 18.70
C ASP A 117 -1.34 -3.33 17.74
N LEU A 118 -0.49 -2.85 16.85
CA LEU A 118 0.15 -3.65 15.78
C LEU A 118 1.50 -4.16 16.27
N TRP A 119 1.51 -4.98 17.31
CA TRP A 119 2.72 -5.52 17.93
C TRP A 119 3.40 -6.64 17.11
N VAL A 120 2.65 -7.33 16.25
CA VAL A 120 3.19 -8.24 15.23
C VAL A 120 2.90 -7.61 13.86
N GLY A 121 3.86 -7.62 12.95
CA GLY A 121 3.69 -7.10 11.60
C GLY A 121 2.52 -7.74 10.89
N PHE A 122 1.78 -6.97 10.11
CA PHE A 122 0.66 -7.47 9.30
C PHE A 122 1.11 -8.56 8.31
N GLU A 123 2.35 -8.45 7.84
CA GLU A 123 2.98 -9.37 6.89
C GLU A 123 3.08 -10.77 7.48
N ASP A 124 3.44 -10.87 8.78
CA ASP A 124 3.61 -12.16 9.47
C ASP A 124 2.30 -12.72 10.05
N ALA A 125 1.25 -11.92 10.14
CA ALA A 125 0.00 -12.27 10.82
C ALA A 125 -1.23 -12.29 9.89
N ALA A 126 -1.05 -12.38 8.58
CA ALA A 126 -2.16 -12.32 7.61
C ALA A 126 -3.24 -13.38 7.89
N HIS A 127 -2.87 -14.58 8.36
CA HIS A 127 -3.79 -15.66 8.71
C HIS A 127 -4.71 -15.33 9.88
N ALA A 128 -4.28 -14.45 10.80
CA ALA A 128 -5.03 -14.09 12.00
C ALA A 128 -5.81 -12.77 11.84
N THR A 129 -5.55 -11.98 10.79
CA THR A 129 -6.24 -10.70 10.57
C THR A 129 -7.38 -10.83 9.58
N ALA A 130 -8.48 -10.08 9.76
CA ALA A 130 -9.55 -10.03 8.78
C ALA A 130 -9.06 -9.55 7.41
N MET A 131 -8.15 -8.57 7.38
CA MET A 131 -7.54 -8.03 6.16
C MET A 131 -6.72 -9.09 5.43
N GLY A 132 -5.83 -9.77 6.11
CA GLY A 132 -5.01 -10.82 5.51
C GLY A 132 -5.83 -11.99 5.00
N LYS A 133 -6.78 -12.47 5.81
CA LYS A 133 -7.74 -13.51 5.38
C LYS A 133 -8.54 -13.07 4.17
N CYS A 134 -8.92 -11.80 4.09
CA CYS A 134 -9.64 -11.24 2.95
C CYS A 134 -8.82 -11.32 1.66
N VAL A 135 -7.55 -10.95 1.67
CA VAL A 135 -6.65 -11.09 0.52
C VAL A 135 -6.42 -12.57 0.18
N LEU A 136 -6.10 -13.40 1.17
CA LEU A 136 -5.85 -14.83 0.99
C LEU A 136 -7.08 -15.58 0.44
N SER A 137 -8.31 -15.15 0.75
CA SER A 137 -9.54 -15.75 0.23
C SER A 137 -9.69 -15.58 -1.29
N GLN A 138 -9.03 -14.58 -1.86
CA GLN A 138 -9.07 -14.26 -3.31
C GLN A 138 -7.94 -14.96 -4.12
N PHE A 139 -6.99 -15.58 -3.43
CA PHE A 139 -5.94 -16.35 -4.07
C PHE A 139 -6.49 -17.72 -4.52
N ASP A 140 -5.95 -18.25 -5.61
CA ASP A 140 -6.11 -19.67 -5.92
C ASP A 140 -5.35 -20.55 -4.91
N ASP A 141 -5.56 -21.85 -4.99
CA ASP A 141 -5.00 -22.79 -4.03
C ASP A 141 -3.47 -22.91 -4.11
N GLU A 142 -2.88 -22.67 -5.29
CA GLU A 142 -1.43 -22.71 -5.49
C GLU A 142 -0.76 -21.48 -4.85
N ARG A 143 -1.24 -20.29 -5.18
CA ARG A 143 -0.75 -19.05 -4.63
C ARG A 143 -0.93 -18.94 -3.12
N ARG A 144 -2.06 -19.46 -2.62
CA ARG A 144 -2.33 -19.50 -1.18
C ARG A 144 -1.36 -20.43 -0.44
N ARG A 145 -1.07 -21.61 -1.00
CA ARG A 145 -0.08 -22.54 -0.43
C ARG A 145 1.33 -21.93 -0.46
N ASP A 146 1.71 -21.29 -1.55
CA ASP A 146 3.00 -20.60 -1.67
C ASP A 146 3.14 -19.50 -0.61
N TYR A 147 2.12 -18.65 -0.45
CA TYR A 147 2.12 -17.60 0.59
C TYR A 147 2.29 -18.21 2.00
N LEU A 148 1.48 -19.22 2.34
CA LEU A 148 1.52 -19.86 3.66
C LEU A 148 2.81 -20.66 3.92
N SER A 149 3.53 -21.07 2.88
CA SER A 149 4.85 -21.69 3.04
C SER A 149 5.93 -20.74 3.53
N ARG A 150 5.78 -19.44 3.21
CA ARG A 150 6.70 -18.36 3.61
C ARG A 150 6.27 -17.70 4.93
N HIS A 151 4.97 -17.77 5.28
CA HIS A 151 4.38 -17.13 6.45
C HIS A 151 3.75 -18.19 7.38
N PRO A 152 4.47 -18.65 8.40
CA PRO A 152 3.95 -19.66 9.34
C PRO A 152 2.74 -19.14 10.12
N LEU A 153 1.81 -20.03 10.44
CA LEU A 153 0.61 -19.69 11.22
C LEU A 153 0.98 -19.53 12.69
N VAL A 154 1.47 -18.34 13.06
CA VAL A 154 1.89 -18.02 14.43
C VAL A 154 0.68 -17.98 15.35
N ASP A 155 0.79 -18.64 16.52
CA ASP A 155 -0.22 -18.61 17.57
C ASP A 155 -0.14 -17.29 18.35
N LEU A 156 -1.10 -16.39 18.12
CA LEU A 156 -1.12 -15.05 18.71
C LEU A 156 -2.09 -14.96 19.89
N THR A 157 -3.20 -15.71 19.83
CA THR A 157 -4.23 -15.77 20.86
C THR A 157 -4.85 -17.17 20.90
N PRO A 158 -5.57 -17.55 21.97
CA PRO A 158 -6.29 -18.82 22.01
C PRO A 158 -7.33 -19.01 20.88
N HIS A 159 -7.63 -17.94 20.13
CA HIS A 159 -8.60 -17.97 19.03
C HIS A 159 -7.94 -18.05 17.66
N THR A 160 -6.61 -17.88 17.58
CA THR A 160 -5.85 -17.91 16.32
C THR A 160 -6.00 -19.26 15.62
N ILE A 161 -6.24 -19.22 14.31
CA ILE A 161 -6.28 -20.44 13.49
C ILE A 161 -4.85 -20.81 13.11
N THR A 162 -4.31 -21.84 13.74
CA THR A 162 -2.94 -22.34 13.52
C THR A 162 -2.88 -23.58 12.60
N GLU A 163 -4.05 -24.17 12.28
CA GLU A 163 -4.14 -25.31 11.37
C GLU A 163 -4.42 -24.88 9.93
N PRO A 164 -3.55 -25.18 8.95
CA PRO A 164 -3.75 -24.81 7.54
C PRO A 164 -5.10 -25.27 6.98
N GLY A 165 -5.50 -26.50 7.26
CA GLY A 165 -6.78 -27.04 6.79
C GLY A 165 -8.00 -26.32 7.37
N ARG A 166 -7.95 -25.85 8.61
CA ARG A 166 -9.01 -25.05 9.23
C ARG A 166 -9.06 -23.66 8.61
N LEU A 167 -7.89 -23.04 8.39
CA LEU A 167 -7.79 -21.74 7.70
C LEU A 167 -8.39 -21.83 6.30
N MET A 168 -7.98 -22.82 5.50
CA MET A 168 -8.49 -23.02 4.13
C MET A 168 -10.03 -23.12 4.09
N ARG A 169 -10.63 -23.89 4.99
CA ARG A 169 -12.09 -23.98 5.10
C ARG A 169 -12.74 -22.65 5.46
N SER A 170 -12.13 -21.90 6.39
CA SER A 170 -12.61 -20.58 6.80
C SER A 170 -12.59 -19.58 5.62
N LEU A 171 -11.53 -19.59 4.81
CA LEU A 171 -11.40 -18.73 3.64
C LEU A 171 -12.43 -19.07 2.54
N SER A 172 -12.64 -20.35 2.27
CA SER A 172 -13.55 -20.83 1.22
C SER A 172 -15.03 -20.62 1.55
N SER A 173 -15.41 -20.55 2.82
CA SER A 173 -16.80 -20.35 3.26
C SER A 173 -17.24 -18.88 3.30
N SER A 174 -16.36 -17.95 2.96
CA SER A 174 -16.65 -16.52 3.11
C SER A 174 -17.54 -16.00 1.99
N THR A 175 -18.50 -15.14 2.35
CA THR A 175 -19.40 -14.42 1.43
C THR A 175 -18.86 -13.04 1.04
N GLY A 176 -17.52 -12.87 1.00
CA GLY A 176 -16.86 -11.58 0.70
C GLY A 176 -16.78 -10.60 1.87
N LEU A 177 -17.11 -11.06 3.08
CA LEU A 177 -16.80 -10.38 4.34
C LEU A 177 -16.00 -11.36 5.21
N LEU A 178 -14.77 -11.02 5.50
CA LEU A 178 -13.88 -11.81 6.36
C LEU A 178 -13.85 -11.19 7.75
N LEU A 179 -13.84 -12.04 8.75
CA LEU A 179 -13.87 -11.65 10.16
C LEU A 179 -12.62 -12.17 10.88
N ASP A 180 -12.14 -11.37 11.79
CA ASP A 180 -11.21 -11.75 12.84
C ASP A 180 -11.94 -11.60 14.18
N ARG A 181 -12.10 -12.68 14.90
CA ARG A 181 -12.79 -12.74 16.18
C ARG A 181 -11.78 -12.97 17.29
N GLU A 182 -11.00 -11.90 17.59
CA GLU A 182 -9.91 -11.96 18.59
C GLU A 182 -8.76 -12.90 18.18
N GLU A 183 -8.62 -13.22 16.89
CA GLU A 183 -7.57 -14.11 16.41
C GLU A 183 -6.20 -13.42 16.37
N TYR A 184 -6.16 -12.10 16.06
CA TYR A 184 -4.93 -11.30 16.08
C TYR A 184 -4.64 -10.72 17.47
N ALA A 185 -5.64 -10.20 18.16
CA ALA A 185 -5.49 -9.58 19.47
C ALA A 185 -6.76 -9.74 20.30
N LEU A 186 -6.60 -10.18 21.55
CA LEU A 186 -7.71 -10.26 22.50
C LEU A 186 -8.36 -8.89 22.71
N GLY A 187 -9.69 -8.86 22.90
CA GLY A 187 -10.46 -7.64 23.05
C GLY A 187 -10.72 -6.87 21.76
N THR A 188 -10.31 -7.42 20.60
CA THR A 188 -10.49 -6.78 19.28
C THR A 188 -11.15 -7.74 18.29
N GLY A 189 -12.19 -7.26 17.62
CA GLY A 189 -12.79 -7.92 16.47
C GLY A 189 -12.59 -7.07 15.23
N CYS A 190 -12.28 -7.70 14.09
CA CYS A 190 -12.10 -7.02 12.81
C CYS A 190 -13.00 -7.61 11.74
N ALA A 191 -13.37 -6.76 10.77
CA ALA A 191 -14.07 -7.18 9.56
C ALA A 191 -13.37 -6.57 8.34
N ALA A 192 -13.29 -7.32 7.23
CA ALA A 192 -12.67 -6.84 6.00
C ALA A 192 -13.46 -7.26 4.75
N VAL A 193 -13.41 -6.40 3.73
CA VAL A 193 -13.93 -6.65 2.39
C VAL A 193 -12.82 -6.47 1.35
N PRO A 194 -12.84 -7.21 0.23
CA PRO A 194 -11.80 -7.07 -0.80
C PRO A 194 -11.93 -5.73 -1.54
N VAL A 195 -10.77 -5.22 -1.96
CA VAL A 195 -10.63 -4.15 -2.94
C VAL A 195 -10.00 -4.76 -4.17
N THR A 196 -10.75 -4.79 -5.27
CA THR A 196 -10.34 -5.39 -6.54
C THR A 196 -10.02 -4.32 -7.57
N ASP A 197 -9.41 -4.67 -8.68
CA ASP A 197 -9.31 -3.82 -9.86
C ASP A 197 -10.48 -4.05 -10.84
N ALA A 198 -10.42 -3.41 -12.00
CA ALA A 198 -11.45 -3.53 -13.02
C ALA A 198 -11.56 -4.95 -13.62
N THR A 199 -10.54 -5.78 -13.47
CA THR A 199 -10.55 -7.19 -13.92
C THR A 199 -11.11 -8.14 -12.87
N GLY A 200 -11.40 -7.65 -11.64
CA GLY A 200 -11.81 -8.45 -10.49
C GLY A 200 -10.63 -9.02 -9.70
N SER A 201 -9.38 -8.73 -10.10
CA SER A 201 -8.21 -9.19 -9.36
C SER A 201 -8.05 -8.43 -8.06
N VAL A 202 -7.69 -9.13 -6.97
CA VAL A 202 -7.51 -8.50 -5.67
C VAL A 202 -6.29 -7.58 -5.67
N ARG A 203 -6.49 -6.34 -5.27
CA ARG A 203 -5.43 -5.34 -5.07
C ARG A 203 -5.14 -5.10 -3.59
N GLY A 204 -6.09 -5.49 -2.72
CA GLY A 204 -5.95 -5.32 -1.28
C GLY A 204 -7.27 -5.56 -0.55
N ALA A 205 -7.37 -5.01 0.65
CA ALA A 205 -8.57 -5.11 1.48
C ALA A 205 -8.81 -3.82 2.27
N LEU A 206 -10.09 -3.50 2.46
CA LEU A 206 -10.57 -2.48 3.38
C LEU A 206 -11.08 -3.19 4.65
N ALA A 207 -10.52 -2.82 5.80
CA ALA A 207 -10.89 -3.43 7.07
C ALA A 207 -11.31 -2.38 8.09
N VAL A 208 -12.05 -2.83 9.11
CA VAL A 208 -12.36 -2.04 10.30
C VAL A 208 -12.12 -2.88 11.55
N SER A 209 -11.72 -2.23 12.66
CA SER A 209 -11.55 -2.87 13.96
C SER A 209 -12.46 -2.26 15.00
N CYS A 210 -12.99 -3.08 15.90
CA CYS A 210 -13.85 -2.66 17.00
C CYS A 210 -13.72 -3.61 18.19
N ARG A 211 -14.33 -3.27 19.31
CA ARG A 211 -14.50 -4.22 20.42
C ARG A 211 -15.38 -5.40 19.95
N PRO A 212 -15.13 -6.65 20.40
CA PRO A 212 -15.85 -7.85 19.95
C PRO A 212 -17.38 -7.70 20.00
N GLY A 213 -17.92 -7.11 21.04
CA GLY A 213 -19.38 -6.86 21.18
C GLY A 213 -19.99 -5.94 20.12
N LYS A 214 -19.18 -5.16 19.38
CA LYS A 214 -19.65 -4.33 18.27
C LYS A 214 -19.57 -5.05 16.91
N LEU A 215 -18.87 -6.17 16.82
CA LEU A 215 -18.65 -6.88 15.55
C LEU A 215 -19.97 -7.23 14.83
N PRO A 216 -21.05 -7.68 15.49
CA PRO A 216 -22.34 -7.93 14.82
C PRO A 216 -22.96 -6.68 14.18
N LYS A 217 -22.68 -5.48 14.71
CA LYS A 217 -23.08 -4.22 14.07
C LYS A 217 -22.27 -3.96 12.79
N ILE A 218 -20.97 -4.22 12.82
CA ILE A 218 -20.10 -4.09 11.65
C ILE A 218 -20.48 -5.10 10.57
N GLU A 219 -20.80 -6.33 10.92
CA GLU A 219 -21.27 -7.36 9.98
C GLU A 219 -22.54 -6.88 9.22
N ARG A 220 -23.47 -6.25 9.90
CA ARG A 220 -24.68 -5.65 9.28
C ARG A 220 -24.35 -4.45 8.39
N ALA A 221 -23.24 -3.77 8.63
CA ALA A 221 -22.76 -2.65 7.84
C ALA A 221 -21.84 -3.08 6.66
N ALA A 222 -21.77 -4.37 6.32
CA ALA A 222 -20.91 -4.88 5.24
C ALA A 222 -21.18 -4.21 3.89
N SER A 223 -22.42 -3.79 3.60
CA SER A 223 -22.75 -3.05 2.38
C SER A 223 -22.08 -1.67 2.31
N GLN A 224 -21.97 -0.96 3.44
CA GLN A 224 -21.26 0.32 3.54
C GLN A 224 -19.77 0.15 3.32
N MET A 225 -19.17 -0.92 3.89
CA MET A 225 -17.78 -1.27 3.65
C MET A 225 -17.53 -1.57 2.16
N ARG A 226 -18.38 -2.36 1.51
CA ARG A 226 -18.28 -2.65 0.07
C ARG A 226 -18.40 -1.39 -0.78
N ALA A 227 -19.36 -0.51 -0.51
CA ALA A 227 -19.50 0.76 -1.22
C ALA A 227 -18.26 1.66 -1.06
N THR A 228 -17.59 1.61 0.10
CA THR A 228 -16.32 2.33 0.30
C THR A 228 -15.17 1.65 -0.44
N ALA A 229 -15.10 0.32 -0.44
CA ALA A 229 -14.11 -0.45 -1.21
C ALA A 229 -14.22 -0.16 -2.73
N GLU A 230 -15.43 -0.06 -3.27
CA GLU A 230 -15.66 0.35 -4.67
C GLU A 230 -15.20 1.78 -4.97
N ARG A 231 -15.36 2.73 -4.03
CA ARG A 231 -14.81 4.08 -4.19
C ARG A 231 -13.29 4.07 -4.22
N ILE A 232 -12.67 3.28 -3.36
CA ILE A 232 -11.21 3.06 -3.34
C ILE A 232 -10.75 2.44 -4.67
N GLN A 233 -11.44 1.39 -5.14
CA GLN A 233 -11.16 0.73 -6.42
C GLN A 233 -11.12 1.73 -7.58
N ARG A 234 -12.14 2.60 -7.72
CA ARG A 234 -12.16 3.64 -8.75
C ARG A 234 -10.96 4.59 -8.65
N THR A 235 -10.54 4.93 -7.44
CA THR A 235 -9.36 5.78 -7.23
C THR A 235 -8.07 5.09 -7.65
N LEU A 236 -7.93 3.78 -7.40
CA LEU A 236 -6.77 2.97 -7.82
C LEU A 236 -6.69 2.85 -9.35
N THR A 237 -7.82 2.59 -10.03
CA THR A 237 -7.88 2.41 -11.50
C THR A 237 -7.49 3.66 -12.27
N LEU A 238 -7.75 4.85 -11.75
CA LEU A 238 -7.38 6.12 -12.39
C LEU A 238 -5.86 6.42 -12.33
N HIS A 239 -5.05 5.56 -11.71
CA HIS A 239 -3.62 5.78 -11.44
C HIS A 239 -2.73 4.59 -11.82
N SER A 240 -3.32 3.55 -12.39
CA SER A 240 -2.63 2.44 -13.08
C SER A 240 -2.42 2.80 -14.52
#